data_7a1ffc8df1e6570ae01fe78ee57f8ecd
#
_entry.id   7a1ffc8df1e6570ae01fe78ee57f8ecd
#
_cell.length_a   1.000
_cell.length_b   1.000
_cell.length_c   1.000
_cell.angle_alpha   90.00
_cell.angle_beta   90.00
_cell.angle_gamma   90.00
#
_symmetry.space_group_name_H-M   'P 1'
#
loop_
_entity.id
_entity.type
_entity.pdbx_description
1 polymer ?
#
loop_
_entity_poly.entity_id
_entity_poly.type
_entity_poly.pdbx_seq_one_letter_code
_entity_poly.pdbx_strand_id
1 'polypeptide(L)'
;MKLTQRSPGPIVALALLAGAALAGCQTVTGSPTTEPEDNQLAASPANLASLSGVVQNNPNDPQAYNMRGSVYGQAGRNDEALADFNKAVSLDPNYGQAYSNRGLIYRKTGKLDLALADYNKALTLDPNYATASLGRGIVYRLKKQPFEAFKDFNKAISIRPDNAEAYYNRGLLYQSQKQHQFAIDDFSTAIGLTQNQAEPYIARGLSYMAINDFKAAAGDLDDAVSVEPQNLQAWTTRAYAYEKLGDKEKAAGSYARALNLNKDHEAAKQGFARVGGKMGQSYQTF
;
A
#
# COMPACT_ATOMS: atom_id res chain seq x y z
N MET A 1 -8.51 39.47 -65.36
CA MET A 1 -9.11 40.83 -65.33
C MET A 1 -8.99 41.36 -63.91
N LYS A 2 -8.19 42.42 -63.76
CA LYS A 2 -7.96 43.37 -62.66
C LYS A 2 -7.86 42.89 -61.19
N LEU A 3 -6.61 42.88 -60.72
CA LEU A 3 -6.13 43.14 -59.38
C LEU A 3 -6.64 44.45 -58.83
N THR A 4 -7.00 44.50 -57.53
CA THR A 4 -6.83 45.69 -56.73
C THR A 4 -6.24 45.34 -55.37
N GLN A 5 -5.01 45.74 -55.19
CA GLN A 5 -4.31 45.89 -53.93
C GLN A 5 -5.02 46.98 -53.07
N ARG A 6 -5.07 46.77 -51.77
CA ARG A 6 -5.14 47.88 -50.82
C ARG A 6 -4.16 47.66 -49.66
N SER A 7 -3.39 48.70 -49.45
CA SER A 7 -2.26 48.94 -48.60
C SER A 7 -2.57 48.97 -47.09
N PRO A 8 -1.56 48.82 -46.22
CA PRO A 8 -1.71 48.76 -44.77
C PRO A 8 -1.79 50.16 -44.12
N GLY A 9 -2.59 50.27 -43.06
CA GLY A 9 -2.64 51.42 -42.18
C GLY A 9 -1.79 51.23 -40.91
N PRO A 10 -1.49 52.31 -40.18
CA PRO A 10 -0.28 52.38 -39.37
C PRO A 10 -0.39 51.77 -37.95
N ILE A 11 0.77 51.31 -37.51
CA ILE A 11 1.11 50.86 -36.18
C ILE A 11 1.05 52.05 -35.21
N VAL A 12 0.29 51.93 -34.13
CA VAL A 12 0.47 52.78 -32.95
C VAL A 12 1.10 51.92 -31.84
N ALA A 13 2.35 52.21 -31.63
CA ALA A 13 3.08 51.69 -30.46
C ALA A 13 2.67 52.50 -29.24
N LEU A 14 2.13 51.80 -28.23
CA LEU A 14 1.96 52.35 -26.89
C LEU A 14 2.84 51.56 -25.92
N ALA A 15 3.98 52.16 -25.58
CA ALA A 15 4.84 51.69 -24.52
C ALA A 15 4.22 52.08 -23.17
N LEU A 16 3.96 51.08 -22.32
CA LEU A 16 3.71 51.29 -20.90
C LEU A 16 4.67 50.43 -20.09
N LEU A 17 5.61 51.11 -19.48
CA LEU A 17 6.46 50.64 -18.40
C LEU A 17 5.59 50.41 -17.17
N ALA A 18 5.64 49.23 -16.61
CA ALA A 18 5.25 49.02 -15.22
C ALA A 18 5.98 47.76 -14.63
N GLY A 19 6.88 48.06 -13.72
CA GLY A 19 7.05 47.40 -12.44
C GLY A 19 7.36 45.92 -12.43
N ALA A 20 8.65 45.57 -12.30
CA ALA A 20 9.09 44.28 -11.85
C ALA A 20 8.65 44.03 -10.39
N ALA A 21 7.67 43.13 -10.19
CA ALA A 21 7.46 42.47 -8.93
C ALA A 21 8.04 41.04 -9.09
N LEU A 22 9.24 40.85 -8.60
CA LEU A 22 9.86 39.54 -8.35
C LEU A 22 9.07 38.86 -7.24
N ALA A 23 7.97 38.19 -7.57
CA ALA A 23 7.40 37.17 -6.70
C ALA A 23 8.28 35.94 -6.84
N GLY A 24 9.13 35.69 -5.82
CA GLY A 24 9.93 34.49 -5.73
C GLY A 24 9.03 33.26 -5.78
N CYS A 25 9.15 32.46 -6.82
CA CYS A 25 8.74 31.06 -6.79
C CYS A 25 9.59 30.38 -5.72
N GLN A 26 9.06 30.26 -4.51
CA GLN A 26 9.53 29.25 -3.58
C GLN A 26 9.19 27.91 -4.21
N THR A 27 10.19 27.23 -4.73
CA THR A 27 10.13 25.82 -5.03
C THR A 27 9.87 25.10 -3.71
N VAL A 28 8.62 24.74 -3.48
CA VAL A 28 8.27 23.79 -2.45
C VAL A 28 8.84 22.45 -2.88
N THR A 29 10.05 22.16 -2.42
CA THR A 29 10.60 20.80 -2.42
C THR A 29 9.94 20.04 -1.28
N GLY A 30 8.67 19.74 -1.42
CA GLY A 30 7.93 18.80 -0.61
C GLY A 30 8.02 17.45 -1.29
N SER A 31 8.76 16.53 -0.68
CA SER A 31 8.67 15.12 -1.03
C SER A 31 7.21 14.67 -0.97
N PRO A 32 6.70 13.92 -1.95
CA PRO A 32 5.33 13.41 -1.88
C PRO A 32 5.29 12.19 -0.93
N THR A 33 5.07 12.47 0.35
CA THR A 33 4.67 11.46 1.35
C THR A 33 3.18 11.64 1.62
N THR A 34 2.33 11.30 0.65
CA THR A 34 0.91 11.69 0.71
C THR A 34 -0.05 10.62 1.22
N GLU A 35 0.36 9.36 1.47
CA GLU A 35 -0.59 8.37 2.00
C GLU A 35 -0.81 8.39 3.52
N PRO A 36 0.16 8.66 4.41
CA PRO A 36 -0.11 8.73 5.85
C PRO A 36 -0.94 9.94 6.27
N GLU A 37 -0.81 11.07 5.57
CA GLU A 37 -1.50 12.33 5.91
C GLU A 37 -2.97 12.28 5.54
N ASP A 38 -3.33 11.73 4.37
CA ASP A 38 -4.72 11.62 3.93
C ASP A 38 -5.52 10.67 4.84
N ASN A 39 -4.93 9.57 5.29
CA ASN A 39 -5.56 8.65 6.25
C ASN A 39 -5.72 9.28 7.64
N GLN A 40 -4.76 10.10 8.08
CA GLN A 40 -4.85 10.83 9.35
C GLN A 40 -5.92 11.93 9.30
N LEU A 41 -6.02 12.65 8.17
CA LEU A 41 -7.07 13.65 7.95
C LEU A 41 -8.45 13.01 7.88
N ALA A 42 -8.59 11.88 7.20
CA ALA A 42 -9.85 11.13 7.13
C ALA A 42 -10.32 10.68 8.53
N ALA A 43 -9.40 10.23 9.38
CA ALA A 43 -9.68 9.79 10.75
C ALA A 43 -9.63 10.92 11.80
N SER A 44 -9.59 12.18 11.37
CA SER A 44 -9.50 13.33 12.28
C SER A 44 -10.72 13.46 13.18
N PRO A 45 -10.55 14.00 14.41
CA PRO A 45 -11.67 14.26 15.32
C PRO A 45 -12.76 15.14 14.72
N ALA A 46 -12.38 16.10 13.86
CA ALA A 46 -13.31 17.00 13.19
C ALA A 46 -14.20 16.24 12.18
N ASN A 47 -13.59 15.33 11.39
CA ASN A 47 -14.33 14.50 10.45
C ASN A 47 -15.28 13.54 11.18
N LEU A 48 -14.81 12.90 12.26
CA LEU A 48 -15.66 12.05 13.11
C LEU A 48 -16.82 12.82 13.76
N ALA A 49 -16.59 14.06 14.20
CA ALA A 49 -17.66 14.91 14.73
C ALA A 49 -18.69 15.25 13.65
N SER A 50 -18.24 15.61 12.44
CA SER A 50 -19.12 15.87 11.30
C SER A 50 -19.98 14.65 10.96
N LEU A 51 -19.37 13.45 10.81
CA LEU A 51 -20.09 12.22 10.52
C LEU A 51 -21.04 11.82 11.66
N SER A 52 -20.70 12.13 12.92
CA SER A 52 -21.61 11.93 14.04
C SER A 52 -22.84 12.82 13.96
N GLY A 53 -22.67 14.06 13.51
CA GLY A 53 -23.80 14.96 13.20
C GLY A 53 -24.68 14.41 12.07
N VAL A 54 -24.07 13.85 11.00
CA VAL A 54 -24.84 13.20 9.91
C VAL A 54 -25.66 12.04 10.44
N VAL A 55 -25.08 11.16 11.28
CA VAL A 55 -25.80 10.03 11.89
C VAL A 55 -26.93 10.50 12.81
N GLN A 56 -26.70 11.56 13.61
CA GLN A 56 -27.74 12.12 14.48
C GLN A 56 -28.92 12.70 13.70
N ASN A 57 -28.64 13.37 12.59
CA ASN A 57 -29.67 13.96 11.75
C ASN A 57 -30.39 12.91 10.87
N ASN A 58 -29.75 11.76 10.60
CA ASN A 58 -30.26 10.69 9.77
C ASN A 58 -30.15 9.32 10.46
N PRO A 59 -30.85 9.07 11.57
CA PRO A 59 -30.64 7.89 12.41
C PRO A 59 -31.10 6.57 11.75
N ASN A 60 -31.77 6.63 10.61
CA ASN A 60 -32.22 5.47 9.84
C ASN A 60 -31.50 5.32 8.49
N ASP A 61 -30.44 6.10 8.26
CA ASP A 61 -29.63 6.00 7.04
C ASP A 61 -28.47 5.00 7.23
N PRO A 62 -28.49 3.81 6.60
CA PRO A 62 -27.42 2.83 6.71
C PRO A 62 -26.09 3.34 6.14
N GLN A 63 -26.12 4.26 5.16
CA GLN A 63 -24.92 4.83 4.56
C GLN A 63 -24.18 5.73 5.56
N ALA A 64 -24.89 6.54 6.33
CA ALA A 64 -24.30 7.39 7.36
C ALA A 64 -23.48 6.57 8.39
N TYR A 65 -24.04 5.45 8.86
CA TYR A 65 -23.35 4.54 9.76
C TYR A 65 -22.16 3.87 9.07
N ASN A 66 -22.32 3.38 7.83
CA ASN A 66 -21.23 2.76 7.10
C ASN A 66 -20.06 3.74 6.87
N MET A 67 -20.32 4.99 6.55
CA MET A 67 -19.29 6.02 6.38
C MET A 67 -18.53 6.26 7.70
N ARG A 68 -19.25 6.48 8.79
CA ARG A 68 -18.62 6.71 10.11
C ARG A 68 -17.85 5.48 10.60
N GLY A 69 -18.42 4.29 10.42
CA GLY A 69 -17.78 3.02 10.73
C GLY A 69 -16.47 2.82 9.96
N SER A 70 -16.44 3.23 8.67
CA SER A 70 -15.21 3.18 7.86
C SER A 70 -14.12 4.09 8.43
N VAL A 71 -14.46 5.30 8.85
CA VAL A 71 -13.51 6.23 9.48
C VAL A 71 -13.03 5.71 10.84
N TYR A 72 -13.92 5.13 11.65
CA TYR A 72 -13.50 4.45 12.88
C TYR A 72 -12.52 3.31 12.61
N GLY A 73 -12.79 2.50 11.57
CA GLY A 73 -11.90 1.40 11.18
C GLY A 73 -10.52 1.85 10.67
N GLN A 74 -10.44 3.00 9.99
CA GLN A 74 -9.18 3.65 9.60
C GLN A 74 -8.42 4.19 10.82
N ALA A 75 -9.15 4.75 11.80
CA ALA A 75 -8.59 5.22 13.07
C ALA A 75 -8.17 4.08 14.04
N GLY A 76 -8.33 2.80 13.66
CA GLY A 76 -8.08 1.66 14.53
C GLY A 76 -9.12 1.45 15.63
N ARG A 77 -10.20 2.23 15.65
CA ARG A 77 -11.32 2.16 16.60
C ARG A 77 -12.29 1.04 16.18
N ASN A 78 -11.80 -0.18 16.27
CA ASN A 78 -12.48 -1.35 15.69
C ASN A 78 -13.85 -1.65 16.33
N ASP A 79 -14.02 -1.41 17.63
CA ASP A 79 -15.30 -1.70 18.31
C ASP A 79 -16.38 -0.72 17.87
N GLU A 80 -16.06 0.57 17.74
CA GLU A 80 -16.99 1.58 17.24
C GLU A 80 -17.29 1.36 15.74
N ALA A 81 -16.30 0.94 14.95
CA ALA A 81 -16.52 0.57 13.57
C ALA A 81 -17.51 -0.60 13.46
N LEU A 82 -17.34 -1.64 14.26
CA LEU A 82 -18.25 -2.79 14.30
C LEU A 82 -19.65 -2.40 14.76
N ALA A 83 -19.79 -1.51 15.75
CA ALA A 83 -21.09 -1.02 16.19
C ALA A 83 -21.84 -0.31 15.06
N ASP A 84 -21.16 0.56 14.33
CA ASP A 84 -21.72 1.29 13.19
C ASP A 84 -22.07 0.35 12.02
N PHE A 85 -21.19 -0.56 11.64
CA PHE A 85 -21.49 -1.53 10.58
C PHE A 85 -22.64 -2.48 10.98
N ASN A 86 -22.73 -2.89 12.23
CA ASN A 86 -23.87 -3.66 12.74
C ASN A 86 -25.18 -2.88 12.58
N LYS A 87 -25.16 -1.59 12.89
CA LYS A 87 -26.34 -0.75 12.69
C LYS A 87 -26.67 -0.60 11.20
N ALA A 88 -25.67 -0.38 10.34
CA ALA A 88 -25.86 -0.28 8.89
C ALA A 88 -26.53 -1.53 8.31
N VAL A 89 -26.04 -2.75 8.61
CA VAL A 89 -26.62 -3.99 8.11
C VAL A 89 -27.95 -4.35 8.77
N SER A 90 -28.26 -3.81 9.95
CA SER A 90 -29.58 -3.98 10.58
C SER A 90 -30.62 -3.08 9.93
N LEU A 91 -30.23 -1.88 9.46
CA LEU A 91 -31.10 -0.96 8.75
C LEU A 91 -31.35 -1.39 7.31
N ASP A 92 -30.29 -1.88 6.64
CA ASP A 92 -30.39 -2.44 5.29
C ASP A 92 -29.64 -3.79 5.22
N PRO A 93 -30.37 -4.93 5.31
CA PRO A 93 -29.81 -6.27 5.16
C PRO A 93 -29.24 -6.58 3.77
N ASN A 94 -29.47 -5.71 2.77
CA ASN A 94 -28.94 -5.84 1.42
C ASN A 94 -27.76 -4.91 1.14
N TYR A 95 -27.25 -4.21 2.14
CA TYR A 95 -26.13 -3.30 1.98
C TYR A 95 -24.78 -4.05 1.97
N GLY A 96 -24.43 -4.61 0.80
CA GLY A 96 -23.24 -5.45 0.60
C GLY A 96 -21.93 -4.79 1.02
N GLN A 97 -21.79 -3.47 0.81
CA GLN A 97 -20.59 -2.72 1.20
C GLN A 97 -20.39 -2.72 2.73
N ALA A 98 -21.47 -2.57 3.51
CA ALA A 98 -21.38 -2.58 4.97
C ALA A 98 -20.93 -3.96 5.50
N TYR A 99 -21.42 -5.06 4.89
CA TYR A 99 -20.92 -6.40 5.18
C TYR A 99 -19.41 -6.51 4.85
N SER A 100 -18.99 -6.07 3.66
CA SER A 100 -17.57 -6.13 3.28
C SER A 100 -16.68 -5.33 4.24
N ASN A 101 -17.08 -4.13 4.63
CA ASN A 101 -16.35 -3.29 5.57
C ASN A 101 -16.31 -3.91 6.97
N ARG A 102 -17.40 -4.51 7.43
CA ARG A 102 -17.43 -5.25 8.71
C ARG A 102 -16.52 -6.48 8.65
N GLY A 103 -16.55 -7.21 7.54
CA GLY A 103 -15.65 -8.33 7.26
C GLY A 103 -14.18 -7.93 7.31
N LEU A 104 -13.83 -6.73 6.81
CA LEU A 104 -12.46 -6.18 6.93
C LEU A 104 -12.05 -6.00 8.40
N ILE A 105 -12.93 -5.45 9.24
CA ILE A 105 -12.62 -5.27 10.68
C ILE A 105 -12.51 -6.63 11.37
N TYR A 106 -13.40 -7.58 11.07
CA TYR A 106 -13.30 -8.94 11.62
C TYR A 106 -11.98 -9.61 11.19
N ARG A 107 -11.54 -9.44 9.95
CA ARG A 107 -10.23 -9.94 9.47
C ARG A 107 -9.08 -9.29 10.24
N LYS A 108 -9.08 -7.95 10.39
CA LYS A 108 -8.04 -7.20 11.13
C LYS A 108 -7.96 -7.65 12.60
N THR A 109 -9.07 -8.03 13.20
CA THR A 109 -9.16 -8.49 14.60
C THR A 109 -9.03 -10.01 14.75
N GLY A 110 -8.64 -10.74 13.70
CA GLY A 110 -8.41 -12.18 13.73
C GLY A 110 -9.69 -13.04 13.76
N LYS A 111 -10.87 -12.45 13.69
CA LYS A 111 -12.16 -13.15 13.71
C LYS A 111 -12.50 -13.67 12.30
N LEU A 112 -11.65 -14.60 11.80
CA LEU A 112 -11.64 -15.01 10.39
C LEU A 112 -12.95 -15.65 9.93
N ASP A 113 -13.66 -16.39 10.78
CA ASP A 113 -14.93 -17.03 10.40
C ASP A 113 -16.06 -16.02 10.25
N LEU A 114 -16.09 -14.99 11.09
CA LEU A 114 -17.03 -13.87 10.95
C LEU A 114 -16.72 -13.05 9.69
N ALA A 115 -15.45 -12.83 9.40
CA ALA A 115 -15.05 -12.17 8.16
C ALA A 115 -15.52 -12.95 6.92
N LEU A 116 -15.36 -14.28 6.91
CA LEU A 116 -15.86 -15.13 5.81
C LEU A 116 -17.38 -15.04 5.65
N ALA A 117 -18.13 -15.07 6.74
CA ALA A 117 -19.58 -14.95 6.70
C ALA A 117 -20.00 -13.63 6.05
N ASP A 118 -19.37 -12.53 6.44
CA ASP A 118 -19.66 -11.21 5.91
C ASP A 118 -19.25 -11.04 4.45
N TYR A 119 -18.06 -11.48 4.06
CA TYR A 119 -17.67 -11.44 2.64
C TYR A 119 -18.56 -12.34 1.77
N ASN A 120 -18.97 -13.51 2.27
CA ASN A 120 -19.92 -14.37 1.57
C ASN A 120 -21.27 -13.67 1.37
N LYS A 121 -21.77 -12.97 2.39
CA LYS A 121 -23.01 -12.19 2.27
C LYS A 121 -22.86 -11.07 1.25
N ALA A 122 -21.76 -10.31 1.30
CA ALA A 122 -21.47 -9.26 0.32
C ALA A 122 -21.44 -9.81 -1.11
N LEU A 123 -20.79 -10.97 -1.34
CA LEU A 123 -20.68 -11.62 -2.66
C LEU A 123 -21.96 -12.34 -3.10
N THR A 124 -22.86 -12.68 -2.18
CA THR A 124 -24.22 -13.14 -2.52
C THR A 124 -25.05 -11.98 -3.04
N LEU A 125 -24.88 -10.77 -2.48
CA LEU A 125 -25.59 -9.57 -2.89
C LEU A 125 -25.03 -8.99 -4.21
N ASP A 126 -23.72 -8.98 -4.35
CA ASP A 126 -23.02 -8.59 -5.57
C ASP A 126 -21.87 -9.57 -5.88
N PRO A 127 -22.07 -10.53 -6.78
CA PRO A 127 -21.03 -11.48 -7.18
C PRO A 127 -19.82 -10.85 -7.86
N ASN A 128 -19.91 -9.60 -8.31
CA ASN A 128 -18.82 -8.85 -8.95
C ASN A 128 -18.18 -7.79 -8.04
N TYR A 129 -18.41 -7.89 -6.74
CA TYR A 129 -17.79 -6.97 -5.79
C TYR A 129 -16.32 -7.37 -5.54
N ALA A 130 -15.40 -6.73 -6.29
CA ALA A 130 -13.98 -7.05 -6.29
C ALA A 130 -13.34 -6.95 -4.89
N THR A 131 -13.70 -5.92 -4.10
CA THR A 131 -13.19 -5.71 -2.74
C THR A 131 -13.55 -6.87 -1.81
N ALA A 132 -14.78 -7.39 -1.90
CA ALA A 132 -15.20 -8.53 -1.10
C ALA A 132 -14.51 -9.83 -1.56
N SER A 133 -14.30 -10.03 -2.88
CA SER A 133 -13.52 -11.15 -3.41
C SER A 133 -12.08 -11.10 -2.90
N LEU A 134 -11.40 -9.95 -2.98
CA LEU A 134 -10.06 -9.77 -2.44
C LEU A 134 -10.01 -10.05 -0.93
N GLY A 135 -10.92 -9.44 -0.16
CA GLY A 135 -10.98 -9.62 1.29
C GLY A 135 -11.19 -11.08 1.70
N ARG A 136 -12.09 -11.81 1.01
CA ARG A 136 -12.34 -13.24 1.23
C ARG A 136 -11.13 -14.09 0.84
N GLY A 137 -10.50 -13.79 -0.29
CA GLY A 137 -9.26 -14.46 -0.72
C GLY A 137 -8.14 -14.32 0.30
N ILE A 138 -7.96 -13.14 0.91
CA ILE A 138 -6.99 -12.93 1.98
C ILE A 138 -7.33 -13.80 3.20
N VAL A 139 -8.61 -13.88 3.59
CA VAL A 139 -9.03 -14.75 4.71
C VAL A 139 -8.77 -16.22 4.38
N TYR A 140 -9.05 -16.69 3.17
CA TYR A 140 -8.72 -18.05 2.76
C TYR A 140 -7.21 -18.32 2.79
N ARG A 141 -6.38 -17.38 2.35
CA ARG A 141 -4.92 -17.48 2.45
C ARG A 141 -4.46 -17.62 3.90
N LEU A 142 -4.99 -16.79 4.82
CA LEU A 142 -4.70 -16.86 6.26
C LEU A 142 -5.16 -18.19 6.87
N LYS A 143 -6.26 -18.76 6.40
CA LYS A 143 -6.78 -20.07 6.81
C LYS A 143 -6.07 -21.23 6.12
N LYS A 144 -5.02 -20.98 5.32
CA LYS A 144 -4.27 -21.98 4.55
C LYS A 144 -5.15 -22.79 3.60
N GLN A 145 -6.11 -22.13 2.97
CA GLN A 145 -7.01 -22.64 1.94
C GLN A 145 -6.60 -22.06 0.58
N PRO A 146 -5.54 -22.55 -0.06
CA PRO A 146 -4.92 -21.91 -1.21
C PRO A 146 -5.79 -21.93 -2.47
N PHE A 147 -6.59 -22.96 -2.67
CA PHE A 147 -7.44 -23.08 -3.85
C PHE A 147 -8.53 -22.01 -3.87
N GLU A 148 -9.22 -21.83 -2.75
CA GLU A 148 -10.26 -20.82 -2.56
C GLU A 148 -9.66 -19.41 -2.64
N ALA A 149 -8.49 -19.20 -2.04
CA ALA A 149 -7.77 -17.93 -2.11
C ALA A 149 -7.43 -17.56 -3.56
N PHE A 150 -6.89 -18.51 -4.32
CA PHE A 150 -6.52 -18.31 -5.72
C PHE A 150 -7.74 -17.93 -6.59
N LYS A 151 -8.86 -18.64 -6.41
CA LYS A 151 -10.11 -18.35 -7.12
C LYS A 151 -10.57 -16.91 -6.87
N ASP A 152 -10.53 -16.48 -5.62
CA ASP A 152 -10.99 -15.15 -5.22
C ASP A 152 -10.03 -14.04 -5.69
N PHE A 153 -8.71 -14.25 -5.62
CA PHE A 153 -7.75 -13.28 -6.17
C PHE A 153 -7.90 -13.13 -7.69
N ASN A 154 -8.04 -14.24 -8.42
CA ASN A 154 -8.29 -14.19 -9.86
C ASN A 154 -9.59 -13.45 -10.19
N LYS A 155 -10.66 -13.68 -9.41
CA LYS A 155 -11.92 -12.96 -9.58
C LYS A 155 -11.74 -11.46 -9.33
N ALA A 156 -11.05 -11.07 -8.25
CA ALA A 156 -10.78 -9.67 -7.94
C ALA A 156 -9.98 -8.99 -9.07
N ILE A 157 -8.93 -9.64 -9.58
CA ILE A 157 -8.12 -9.16 -10.70
C ILE A 157 -8.93 -9.05 -11.99
N SER A 158 -9.80 -10.04 -12.28
CA SER A 158 -10.63 -9.99 -13.48
C SER A 158 -11.61 -8.83 -13.50
N ILE A 159 -12.08 -8.40 -12.32
CA ILE A 159 -13.02 -7.27 -12.17
C ILE A 159 -12.23 -5.94 -12.11
N ARG A 160 -11.13 -5.91 -11.38
CA ARG A 160 -10.26 -4.75 -11.16
C ARG A 160 -8.79 -5.09 -11.51
N PRO A 161 -8.40 -5.02 -12.78
CA PRO A 161 -7.01 -5.32 -13.20
C PRO A 161 -5.98 -4.30 -12.69
N ASP A 162 -6.43 -3.17 -12.17
CA ASP A 162 -5.62 -2.11 -11.56
C ASP A 162 -5.42 -2.28 -10.05
N ASN A 163 -5.89 -3.38 -9.45
CA ASN A 163 -5.79 -3.60 -8.01
C ASN A 163 -4.45 -4.25 -7.64
N ALA A 164 -3.47 -3.42 -7.23
CA ALA A 164 -2.14 -3.86 -6.81
C ALA A 164 -2.19 -4.87 -5.63
N GLU A 165 -3.10 -4.67 -4.65
CA GLU A 165 -3.21 -5.55 -3.49
C GLU A 165 -3.63 -6.97 -3.89
N ALA A 166 -4.44 -7.12 -4.94
CA ALA A 166 -4.86 -8.44 -5.42
C ALA A 166 -3.69 -9.22 -6.02
N TYR A 167 -2.86 -8.59 -6.84
CA TYR A 167 -1.63 -9.19 -7.36
C TYR A 167 -0.64 -9.50 -6.24
N TYR A 168 -0.41 -8.57 -5.34
CA TYR A 168 0.47 -8.79 -4.19
C TYR A 168 0.06 -10.03 -3.38
N ASN A 169 -1.23 -10.15 -3.04
CA ASN A 169 -1.73 -11.28 -2.25
C ASN A 169 -1.71 -12.60 -3.03
N ARG A 170 -1.92 -12.59 -4.36
CA ARG A 170 -1.76 -13.77 -5.21
C ARG A 170 -0.29 -14.17 -5.33
N GLY A 171 0.60 -13.19 -5.45
CA GLY A 171 2.05 -13.39 -5.42
C GLY A 171 2.51 -14.05 -4.11
N LEU A 172 2.02 -13.60 -2.95
CA LEU A 172 2.30 -14.25 -1.67
C LEU A 172 1.79 -15.69 -1.63
N LEU A 173 0.66 -15.99 -2.28
CA LEU A 173 0.13 -17.33 -2.38
C LEU A 173 1.05 -18.22 -3.24
N TYR A 174 1.48 -17.75 -4.43
CA TYR A 174 2.46 -18.44 -5.26
C TYR A 174 3.79 -18.68 -4.52
N GLN A 175 4.29 -17.66 -3.80
CA GLN A 175 5.52 -17.76 -3.00
C GLN A 175 5.40 -18.86 -1.93
N SER A 176 4.26 -18.95 -1.24
CA SER A 176 4.00 -19.98 -0.23
C SER A 176 3.99 -21.40 -0.81
N GLN A 177 3.67 -21.52 -2.10
CA GLN A 177 3.69 -22.77 -2.87
C GLN A 177 5.05 -23.02 -3.57
N LYS A 178 6.08 -22.21 -3.27
CA LYS A 178 7.41 -22.22 -3.92
C LYS A 178 7.38 -21.97 -5.43
N GLN A 179 6.30 -21.39 -5.94
CA GLN A 179 6.14 -21.02 -7.34
C GLN A 179 6.71 -19.59 -7.56
N HIS A 180 8.03 -19.46 -7.33
CA HIS A 180 8.68 -18.16 -7.20
C HIS A 180 8.60 -17.32 -8.48
N GLN A 181 8.63 -17.93 -9.70
CA GLN A 181 8.51 -17.16 -10.94
C GLN A 181 7.15 -16.48 -11.07
N PHE A 182 6.04 -17.19 -10.81
CA PHE A 182 4.70 -16.60 -10.81
C PHE A 182 4.54 -15.54 -9.72
N ALA A 183 5.20 -15.73 -8.57
CA ALA A 183 5.21 -14.73 -7.52
C ALA A 183 5.93 -13.44 -7.97
N ILE A 184 7.08 -13.57 -8.65
CA ILE A 184 7.85 -12.43 -9.20
C ILE A 184 7.01 -11.65 -10.23
N ASP A 185 6.30 -12.34 -11.11
CA ASP A 185 5.45 -11.70 -12.12
C ASP A 185 4.30 -10.89 -11.46
N ASP A 186 3.65 -11.47 -10.46
CA ASP A 186 2.58 -10.82 -9.73
C ASP A 186 3.09 -9.63 -8.88
N PHE A 187 4.21 -9.78 -8.17
CA PHE A 187 4.82 -8.67 -7.44
C PHE A 187 5.29 -7.56 -8.37
N SER A 188 5.79 -7.90 -9.57
CA SER A 188 6.19 -6.92 -10.57
C SER A 188 4.99 -6.10 -11.06
N THR A 189 3.84 -6.75 -11.24
CA THR A 189 2.61 -6.05 -11.58
C THR A 189 2.14 -5.15 -10.43
N ALA A 190 2.20 -5.64 -9.18
CA ALA A 190 1.84 -4.84 -8.00
C ALA A 190 2.73 -3.59 -7.87
N ILE A 191 4.05 -3.73 -8.06
CA ILE A 191 5.02 -2.62 -8.06
C ILE A 191 4.70 -1.61 -9.18
N GLY A 192 4.39 -2.10 -10.39
CA GLY A 192 4.02 -1.22 -11.50
C GLY A 192 2.76 -0.40 -11.25
N LEU A 193 1.83 -0.92 -10.45
CA LEU A 193 0.59 -0.24 -10.08
C LEU A 193 0.75 0.70 -8.86
N THR A 194 1.66 0.39 -7.92
CA THR A 194 1.92 1.19 -6.71
C THR A 194 3.40 1.16 -6.34
N GLN A 195 4.12 2.26 -6.60
CA GLN A 195 5.59 2.30 -6.42
C GLN A 195 6.04 2.66 -4.99
N ASN A 196 5.14 3.17 -4.15
CA ASN A 196 5.49 3.75 -2.84
C ASN A 196 5.28 2.78 -1.65
N GLN A 197 5.36 1.48 -1.90
CA GLN A 197 5.20 0.45 -0.87
C GLN A 197 6.42 -0.46 -0.89
N ALA A 198 7.06 -0.66 0.27
CA ALA A 198 8.26 -1.49 0.36
C ALA A 198 7.95 -3.00 0.31
N GLU A 199 6.75 -3.42 0.76
CA GLU A 199 6.39 -4.82 0.89
C GLU A 199 6.46 -5.61 -0.43
N PRO A 200 5.95 -5.12 -1.59
CA PRO A 200 6.09 -5.85 -2.85
C PRO A 200 7.53 -6.02 -3.31
N TYR A 201 8.41 -5.02 -3.09
CA TYR A 201 9.84 -5.14 -3.39
C TYR A 201 10.50 -6.17 -2.48
N ILE A 202 10.24 -6.16 -1.17
CA ILE A 202 10.77 -7.15 -0.23
C ILE A 202 10.31 -8.55 -0.64
N ALA A 203 9.04 -8.73 -0.96
CA ALA A 203 8.46 -10.02 -1.32
C ALA A 203 9.06 -10.55 -2.64
N ARG A 204 9.25 -9.68 -3.66
CA ARG A 204 9.90 -10.04 -4.91
C ARG A 204 11.36 -10.37 -4.70
N GLY A 205 12.07 -9.56 -3.92
CA GLY A 205 13.45 -9.81 -3.52
C GLY A 205 13.62 -11.17 -2.83
N LEU A 206 12.73 -11.54 -1.93
CA LEU A 206 12.71 -12.88 -1.30
C LEU A 206 12.47 -14.00 -2.32
N SER A 207 11.62 -13.78 -3.32
CA SER A 207 11.40 -14.75 -4.40
C SER A 207 12.62 -14.88 -5.31
N TYR A 208 13.32 -13.78 -5.64
CA TYR A 208 14.59 -13.81 -6.36
C TYR A 208 15.67 -14.57 -5.57
N MET A 209 15.77 -14.33 -4.27
CA MET A 209 16.71 -15.08 -3.41
C MET A 209 16.41 -16.58 -3.41
N ALA A 210 15.16 -16.97 -3.39
CA ALA A 210 14.75 -18.38 -3.41
C ALA A 210 15.15 -19.11 -4.70
N ILE A 211 15.28 -18.38 -5.82
CA ILE A 211 15.81 -18.92 -7.10
C ILE A 211 17.30 -18.58 -7.32
N ASN A 212 17.99 -18.11 -6.26
CA ASN A 212 19.41 -17.74 -6.23
C ASN A 212 19.79 -16.53 -7.12
N ASP A 213 18.83 -15.71 -7.56
CA ASP A 213 19.12 -14.45 -8.23
C ASP A 213 19.34 -13.34 -7.17
N PHE A 214 20.50 -13.40 -6.52
CA PHE A 214 20.85 -12.44 -5.46
C PHE A 214 21.09 -11.03 -6.00
N LYS A 215 21.40 -10.89 -7.30
CA LYS A 215 21.59 -9.57 -7.92
C LYS A 215 20.25 -8.84 -8.08
N ALA A 216 19.25 -9.51 -8.63
CA ALA A 216 17.91 -8.94 -8.74
C ALA A 216 17.32 -8.67 -7.33
N ALA A 217 17.53 -9.61 -6.39
CA ALA A 217 17.10 -9.42 -5.00
C ALA A 217 17.70 -8.18 -4.36
N ALA A 218 19.03 -7.94 -4.55
CA ALA A 218 19.68 -6.76 -3.98
C ALA A 218 19.11 -5.46 -4.56
N GLY A 219 18.81 -5.42 -5.87
CA GLY A 219 18.17 -4.26 -6.50
C GLY A 219 16.80 -3.95 -5.90
N ASP A 220 15.93 -4.96 -5.77
CA ASP A 220 14.61 -4.79 -5.14
C ASP A 220 14.73 -4.31 -3.69
N LEU A 221 15.70 -4.81 -2.95
CA LEU A 221 15.89 -4.44 -1.56
C LEU A 221 16.56 -3.07 -1.40
N ASP A 222 17.31 -2.59 -2.40
CA ASP A 222 17.75 -1.19 -2.49
C ASP A 222 16.53 -0.26 -2.64
N ASP A 223 15.58 -0.62 -3.51
CA ASP A 223 14.34 0.12 -3.68
C ASP A 223 13.48 0.09 -2.40
N ALA A 224 13.35 -1.08 -1.78
CA ALA A 224 12.58 -1.23 -0.54
C ALA A 224 13.09 -0.34 0.61
N VAL A 225 14.42 -0.26 0.82
CA VAL A 225 14.98 0.61 1.87
C VAL A 225 14.95 2.08 1.50
N SER A 226 14.87 2.41 0.21
CA SER A 226 14.67 3.78 -0.26
C SER A 226 13.23 4.25 0.00
N VAL A 227 12.25 3.38 -0.23
CA VAL A 227 10.83 3.67 0.04
C VAL A 227 10.56 3.75 1.55
N GLU A 228 11.09 2.79 2.32
CA GLU A 228 10.90 2.72 3.78
C GLU A 228 12.22 2.59 4.52
N PRO A 229 12.93 3.70 4.79
CA PRO A 229 14.23 3.66 5.45
C PRO A 229 14.23 3.13 6.90
N GLN A 230 13.05 2.98 7.50
CA GLN A 230 12.88 2.44 8.85
C GLN A 230 12.43 0.96 8.85
N ASN A 231 12.37 0.32 7.68
CA ASN A 231 11.94 -1.07 7.58
C ASN A 231 13.08 -2.03 7.93
N LEU A 232 13.00 -2.59 9.15
CA LEU A 232 14.01 -3.52 9.68
C LEU A 232 14.18 -4.78 8.80
N GLN A 233 13.07 -5.31 8.28
CA GLN A 233 13.10 -6.50 7.42
C GLN A 233 13.81 -6.21 6.10
N ALA A 234 13.52 -5.06 5.48
CA ALA A 234 14.17 -4.66 4.23
C ALA A 234 15.71 -4.58 4.41
N TRP A 235 16.19 -3.89 5.45
CA TRP A 235 17.62 -3.78 5.74
C TRP A 235 18.27 -5.14 6.02
N THR A 236 17.62 -5.99 6.81
CA THR A 236 18.17 -7.31 7.14
C THR A 236 18.24 -8.22 5.91
N THR A 237 17.20 -8.20 5.07
CA THR A 237 17.13 -9.01 3.86
C THR A 237 18.12 -8.50 2.80
N ARG A 238 18.25 -7.17 2.66
CA ARG A 238 19.27 -6.51 1.82
C ARG A 238 20.68 -6.94 2.19
N ALA A 239 20.97 -6.90 3.48
CA ALA A 239 22.27 -7.32 3.99
C ALA A 239 22.58 -8.76 3.60
N TYR A 240 21.62 -9.66 3.71
CA TYR A 240 21.79 -11.06 3.32
C TYR A 240 21.98 -11.24 1.81
N ALA A 241 21.26 -10.47 0.98
CA ALA A 241 21.46 -10.52 -0.47
C ALA A 241 22.88 -10.09 -0.85
N TYR A 242 23.40 -8.98 -0.29
CA TYR A 242 24.77 -8.54 -0.53
C TYR A 242 25.82 -9.51 0.06
N GLU A 243 25.54 -10.13 1.22
CA GLU A 243 26.40 -11.19 1.76
C GLU A 243 26.54 -12.36 0.76
N LYS A 244 25.45 -12.78 0.11
CA LYS A 244 25.47 -13.82 -0.92
C LYS A 244 26.18 -13.41 -2.20
N LEU A 245 26.15 -12.12 -2.55
CA LEU A 245 26.92 -11.57 -3.65
C LEU A 245 28.42 -11.41 -3.34
N GLY A 246 28.83 -11.58 -2.07
CA GLY A 246 30.20 -11.38 -1.61
C GLY A 246 30.59 -9.91 -1.35
N ASP A 247 29.63 -8.98 -1.49
CA ASP A 247 29.83 -7.55 -1.15
C ASP A 247 29.71 -7.35 0.35
N LYS A 248 30.80 -7.64 1.05
CA LYS A 248 30.86 -7.58 2.51
C LYS A 248 30.66 -6.18 3.07
N GLU A 249 31.02 -5.15 2.32
CA GLU A 249 30.90 -3.75 2.76
C GLU A 249 29.43 -3.33 2.79
N LYS A 250 28.69 -3.51 1.69
CA LYS A 250 27.26 -3.23 1.64
C LYS A 250 26.46 -4.13 2.58
N ALA A 251 26.86 -5.40 2.72
CA ALA A 251 26.24 -6.30 3.70
C ALA A 251 26.43 -5.78 5.13
N ALA A 252 27.66 -5.42 5.53
CA ALA A 252 27.94 -4.88 6.86
C ALA A 252 27.18 -3.57 7.12
N GLY A 253 27.15 -2.64 6.14
CA GLY A 253 26.39 -1.40 6.25
C GLY A 253 24.90 -1.63 6.48
N SER A 254 24.32 -2.57 5.73
CA SER A 254 22.91 -2.92 5.85
C SER A 254 22.58 -3.58 7.20
N TYR A 255 23.41 -4.52 7.66
CA TYR A 255 23.27 -5.10 9.00
C TYR A 255 23.44 -4.05 10.11
N ALA A 256 24.42 -3.15 9.99
CA ALA A 256 24.60 -2.06 10.94
C ALA A 256 23.35 -1.16 11.00
N ARG A 257 22.74 -0.85 9.83
CA ARG A 257 21.50 -0.08 9.80
C ARG A 257 20.34 -0.83 10.46
N ALA A 258 20.21 -2.12 10.21
CA ALA A 258 19.22 -2.96 10.89
C ALA A 258 19.42 -2.98 12.42
N LEU A 259 20.68 -3.05 12.89
CA LEU A 259 21.01 -2.99 14.32
C LEU A 259 20.77 -1.63 14.96
N ASN A 260 20.90 -0.55 14.18
CA ASN A 260 20.52 0.79 14.66
C ASN A 260 18.99 0.91 14.84
N LEU A 261 18.18 0.21 14.02
CA LEU A 261 16.74 0.16 14.18
C LEU A 261 16.31 -0.75 15.34
N ASN A 262 16.97 -1.88 15.48
CA ASN A 262 16.74 -2.83 16.57
C ASN A 262 18.06 -3.52 16.94
N LYS A 263 18.67 -3.04 18.02
CA LYS A 263 19.96 -3.54 18.54
C LYS A 263 19.91 -5.03 18.95
N ASP A 264 18.73 -5.56 19.24
CA ASP A 264 18.54 -6.92 19.71
C ASP A 264 18.12 -7.89 18.60
N HIS A 265 18.16 -7.45 17.32
CA HIS A 265 17.77 -8.28 16.18
C HIS A 265 18.83 -9.35 15.89
N GLU A 266 18.62 -10.59 16.34
CA GLU A 266 19.62 -11.67 16.32
C GLU A 266 20.12 -12.01 14.91
N ALA A 267 19.25 -12.03 13.89
CA ALA A 267 19.68 -12.33 12.52
C ALA A 267 20.66 -11.25 12.00
N ALA A 268 20.43 -9.99 12.35
CA ALA A 268 21.36 -8.90 11.98
C ALA A 268 22.68 -8.99 12.73
N LYS A 269 22.68 -9.30 14.04
CA LYS A 269 23.92 -9.50 14.83
C LYS A 269 24.79 -10.60 14.22
N GLN A 270 24.17 -11.76 13.96
CA GLN A 270 24.88 -12.91 13.40
C GLN A 270 25.40 -12.62 11.99
N GLY A 271 24.59 -11.97 11.14
CA GLY A 271 25.00 -11.56 9.80
C GLY A 271 26.13 -10.56 9.83
N PHE A 272 26.05 -9.54 10.68
CA PHE A 272 27.09 -8.52 10.86
C PHE A 272 28.45 -9.13 11.26
N ALA A 273 28.41 -10.08 12.20
CA ALA A 273 29.62 -10.82 12.61
C ALA A 273 30.20 -11.68 11.47
N ARG A 274 29.36 -12.38 10.70
CA ARG A 274 29.81 -13.23 9.57
C ARG A 274 30.53 -12.44 8.49
N VAL A 275 30.08 -11.22 8.21
CA VAL A 275 30.71 -10.38 7.19
C VAL A 275 31.92 -9.58 7.73
N GLY A 276 32.27 -9.75 9.01
CA GLY A 276 33.39 -9.06 9.66
C GLY A 276 33.09 -7.63 10.04
N GLY A 277 31.82 -7.30 10.28
CA GLY A 277 31.39 -5.96 10.69
C GLY A 277 31.99 -5.55 12.05
N LYS A 278 32.34 -4.29 12.19
CA LYS A 278 32.90 -3.71 13.41
C LYS A 278 31.99 -2.59 13.91
N MET A 279 31.53 -2.68 15.14
CA MET A 279 30.72 -1.63 15.75
C MET A 279 31.54 -0.32 15.84
N GLY A 280 30.87 0.79 15.55
CA GLY A 280 31.53 2.13 15.54
C GLY A 280 32.23 2.48 14.23
N GLN A 281 32.32 1.57 13.26
CA GLN A 281 32.81 1.87 11.92
C GLN A 281 31.72 2.48 11.07
N SER A 282 32.02 3.49 10.23
CA SER A 282 31.14 4.00 9.20
C SER A 282 31.12 3.03 8.03
N TYR A 283 29.91 2.70 7.55
CA TYR A 283 29.68 1.88 6.35
C TYR A 283 28.88 2.69 5.34
N GLN A 284 29.18 2.51 4.06
CA GLN A 284 28.34 3.03 2.99
C GLN A 284 27.05 2.18 2.93
N THR A 285 25.90 2.83 2.97
CA THR A 285 24.60 2.18 2.91
C THR A 285 23.92 2.32 1.55
N PHE A 286 24.47 3.17 0.66
CA PHE A 286 23.99 3.43 -0.70
C PHE A 286 25.16 3.42 -1.70
#